data_c9afb2006a84d8d381418b6c81ef1047
#
_entry.id   c9afb2006a84d8d381418b6c81ef1047
#
_cell.length_a   1.000
_cell.length_b   1.000
_cell.length_c   1.000
_cell.angle_alpha   90.00
_cell.angle_beta   90.00
_cell.angle_gamma   90.00
#
_symmetry.space_group_name_H-M   'P 1'
#
loop_
_entity.id
_entity.type
_entity.pdbx_description
1 polymer ?
#
loop_
_entity_poly.entity_id
_entity_poly.type
_entity_poly.pdbx_seq_one_letter_code
_entity_poly.pdbx_strand_id
1 'polypeptide(L)'
;MMKLLKYILIVAVIGIILVSVLTRVPAVQDRLMLRFVQTLASSTADLNDNSLSAVVCGSRSPLPSPGRAQTCVLVNAGGNYYVVDIGDGSAVNLNNWRIDANKIRATLLTHLHSDHISDLADLHLMTWINTSHSKPMDVYGPAGVELVTQGFEDAYQLDYQYRHEHHGDEIAPKDIA
;
A
#
# COMPACT_ATOMS: atom_id res chain seq x y z
N MET A 1 4.13 -34.56 -44.63
CA MET A 1 4.51 -33.30 -44.00
C MET A 1 3.37 -32.26 -44.04
N MET A 2 2.84 -31.92 -45.23
CA MET A 2 1.72 -30.93 -45.36
C MET A 2 0.44 -31.25 -44.60
N LYS A 3 0.02 -32.53 -44.52
CA LYS A 3 -1.21 -32.92 -43.76
C LYS A 3 -1.05 -32.70 -42.25
N LEU A 4 0.12 -33.07 -41.69
CA LEU A 4 0.42 -32.88 -40.27
C LEU A 4 0.41 -31.36 -39.88
N LEU A 5 1.00 -30.52 -40.71
CA LEU A 5 1.04 -29.08 -40.51
C LEU A 5 -0.37 -28.46 -40.52
N LYS A 6 -1.25 -28.95 -41.42
CA LYS A 6 -2.67 -28.52 -41.44
C LYS A 6 -3.41 -28.91 -40.15
N TYR A 7 -3.20 -30.11 -39.62
CA TYR A 7 -3.83 -30.52 -38.36
C TYR A 7 -3.32 -29.70 -37.17
N ILE A 8 -2.01 -29.43 -37.12
CA ILE A 8 -1.45 -28.54 -36.05
C ILE A 8 -2.06 -27.16 -36.13
N LEU A 9 -2.19 -26.60 -37.33
CA LEU A 9 -2.80 -25.25 -37.52
C LEU A 9 -4.28 -25.22 -37.09
N ILE A 10 -5.04 -26.25 -37.48
CA ILE A 10 -6.48 -26.34 -37.07
C ILE A 10 -6.61 -26.45 -35.56
N VAL A 11 -5.81 -27.29 -34.90
CA VAL A 11 -5.83 -27.41 -33.44
C VAL A 11 -5.46 -26.11 -32.76
N ALA A 12 -4.45 -25.39 -33.26
CA ALA A 12 -4.05 -24.10 -32.75
C ALA A 12 -5.16 -23.05 -32.88
N VAL A 13 -5.83 -22.98 -34.04
CA VAL A 13 -6.94 -22.06 -34.28
C VAL A 13 -8.13 -22.37 -33.36
N ILE A 14 -8.48 -23.65 -33.23
CA ILE A 14 -9.55 -24.06 -32.30
C ILE A 14 -9.18 -23.70 -30.85
N GLY A 15 -7.94 -23.89 -30.44
CA GLY A 15 -7.45 -23.51 -29.11
C GLY A 15 -7.57 -22.01 -28.86
N ILE A 16 -7.18 -21.18 -29.82
CA ILE A 16 -7.31 -19.71 -29.72
C ILE A 16 -8.78 -19.29 -29.62
N ILE A 17 -9.65 -19.86 -30.43
CA ILE A 17 -11.09 -19.57 -30.38
C ILE A 17 -11.67 -19.95 -29.02
N LEU A 18 -11.33 -21.15 -28.52
CA LEU A 18 -11.81 -21.63 -27.22
C LEU A 18 -11.36 -20.71 -26.08
N VAL A 19 -10.09 -20.32 -26.04
CA VAL A 19 -9.57 -19.37 -25.05
C VAL A 19 -10.29 -18.02 -25.17
N SER A 20 -10.45 -17.49 -26.40
CA SER A 20 -11.17 -16.24 -26.63
C SER A 20 -12.63 -16.27 -26.17
N VAL A 21 -13.32 -17.41 -26.31
CA VAL A 21 -14.71 -17.57 -25.84
C VAL A 21 -14.73 -17.70 -24.32
N LEU A 22 -13.87 -18.53 -23.75
CA LEU A 22 -13.81 -18.76 -22.30
C LEU A 22 -13.46 -17.47 -21.52
N THR A 23 -12.54 -16.65 -22.06
CA THR A 23 -12.20 -15.36 -21.41
C THR A 23 -13.29 -14.30 -21.50
N ARG A 24 -14.35 -14.51 -22.27
CA ARG A 24 -15.53 -13.63 -22.32
C ARG A 24 -16.66 -14.09 -21.37
N VAL A 25 -16.53 -15.24 -20.75
CA VAL A 25 -17.50 -15.75 -19.79
C VAL A 25 -17.27 -15.06 -18.44
N PRO A 26 -18.24 -14.32 -17.86
CA PRO A 26 -18.08 -13.58 -16.61
C PRO A 26 -17.51 -14.44 -15.47
N ALA A 27 -18.05 -15.64 -15.29
CA ALA A 27 -17.55 -16.56 -14.24
C ALA A 27 -16.09 -16.99 -14.41
N VAL A 28 -15.56 -17.00 -15.65
CA VAL A 28 -14.14 -17.26 -15.91
C VAL A 28 -13.29 -16.01 -15.63
N GLN A 29 -13.78 -14.85 -16.01
CA GLN A 29 -13.15 -13.57 -15.70
C GLN A 29 -13.05 -13.36 -14.19
N ASP A 30 -14.12 -13.61 -13.45
CA ASP A 30 -14.14 -13.49 -12.00
C ASP A 30 -13.14 -14.45 -11.33
N ARG A 31 -13.08 -15.71 -11.78
CA ARG A 31 -12.10 -16.67 -11.28
C ARG A 31 -10.66 -16.29 -11.58
N LEU A 32 -10.39 -15.79 -12.79
CA LEU A 32 -9.06 -15.35 -13.17
C LEU A 32 -8.65 -14.11 -12.36
N MET A 33 -9.58 -13.16 -12.18
CA MET A 33 -9.36 -11.98 -11.36
C MET A 33 -9.11 -12.35 -9.90
N LEU A 34 -9.93 -13.23 -9.31
CA LEU A 34 -9.73 -13.71 -7.95
C LEU A 34 -8.37 -14.40 -7.77
N ARG A 35 -7.96 -15.27 -8.70
CA ARG A 35 -6.64 -15.90 -8.66
C ARG A 35 -5.50 -14.88 -8.80
N PHE A 36 -5.65 -13.93 -9.70
CA PHE A 36 -4.68 -12.84 -9.88
C PHE A 36 -4.56 -12.01 -8.59
N VAL A 37 -5.69 -11.59 -8.01
CA VAL A 37 -5.72 -10.86 -6.72
C VAL A 37 -5.11 -11.71 -5.60
N GLN A 38 -5.44 -13.00 -5.50
CA GLN A 38 -4.86 -13.90 -4.51
C GLN A 38 -3.34 -14.08 -4.69
N THR A 39 -2.85 -14.21 -5.93
CA THR A 39 -1.42 -14.32 -6.22
C THR A 39 -0.69 -13.02 -5.86
N LEU A 40 -1.28 -11.87 -6.19
CA LEU A 40 -0.77 -10.59 -5.73
C LEU A 40 -0.84 -10.48 -4.20
N ALA A 41 -1.88 -11.03 -3.56
CA ALA A 41 -2.04 -11.04 -2.10
C ALA A 41 -1.04 -11.94 -1.36
N SER A 42 -0.47 -12.94 -2.02
CA SER A 42 0.49 -13.86 -1.42
C SER A 42 1.95 -13.37 -1.45
N SER A 43 2.25 -12.28 -2.14
CA SER A 43 3.58 -11.68 -2.19
C SER A 43 3.76 -10.61 -1.11
N THR A 44 3.56 -10.96 0.15
CA THR A 44 3.90 -10.08 1.28
C THR A 44 5.39 -10.19 1.56
N ALA A 45 6.06 -9.08 1.82
CA ALA A 45 7.33 -9.12 2.52
C ALA A 45 7.06 -9.74 3.89
N ASP A 46 7.56 -10.95 4.12
CA ASP A 46 7.36 -11.64 5.39
C ASP A 46 8.28 -11.01 6.46
N LEU A 47 7.80 -9.91 7.04
CA LEU A 47 8.40 -9.26 8.19
C LEU A 47 7.80 -9.80 9.50
N ASN A 48 7.21 -11.00 9.45
CA ASN A 48 6.34 -11.53 10.50
C ASN A 48 7.08 -12.22 11.65
N ASP A 49 8.38 -12.06 11.75
CA ASP A 49 9.16 -12.64 12.84
C ASP A 49 9.23 -11.71 14.06
N ASN A 50 9.48 -12.30 15.21
CA ASN A 50 9.70 -11.58 16.47
C ASN A 50 11.11 -10.95 16.55
N SER A 51 11.78 -10.72 15.42
CA SER A 51 13.11 -10.15 15.34
C SER A 51 13.06 -8.62 15.29
N LEU A 52 14.23 -8.02 15.44
CA LEU A 52 14.46 -6.62 15.09
C LEU A 52 15.01 -6.60 13.65
N SER A 53 14.24 -6.03 12.73
CA SER A 53 14.65 -5.88 11.34
C SER A 53 14.26 -4.52 10.77
N ALA A 54 14.92 -4.10 9.71
CA ALA A 54 14.62 -2.84 9.03
C ALA A 54 14.64 -3.02 7.51
N VAL A 55 13.71 -2.34 6.83
CA VAL A 55 13.61 -2.30 5.38
C VAL A 55 13.60 -0.86 4.90
N VAL A 56 14.42 -0.54 3.91
CA VAL A 56 14.45 0.80 3.31
C VAL A 56 13.30 0.92 2.33
N CYS A 57 12.24 1.66 2.68
CA CYS A 57 11.08 1.92 1.85
C CYS A 57 11.24 3.14 0.93
N GLY A 58 12.22 4.00 1.21
CA GLY A 58 12.61 5.12 0.38
C GLY A 58 14.04 5.56 0.66
N SER A 59 14.78 5.89 -0.39
CA SER A 59 16.23 6.22 -0.30
C SER A 59 16.62 7.41 -1.16
N ARG A 60 15.64 8.18 -1.66
CA ARG A 60 15.88 9.37 -2.48
C ARG A 60 15.95 10.61 -1.58
N SER A 61 16.85 11.52 -1.89
CA SER A 61 16.86 12.90 -1.39
C SER A 61 15.77 13.73 -2.09
N PRO A 62 15.58 15.04 -1.79
CA PRO A 62 14.64 15.90 -2.50
C PRO A 62 14.86 15.95 -4.01
N LEU A 63 16.10 15.69 -4.47
CA LEU A 63 16.45 15.71 -5.89
C LEU A 63 15.80 14.54 -6.65
N PRO A 64 15.34 14.75 -7.89
CA PRO A 64 14.75 13.70 -8.70
C PRO A 64 15.70 12.51 -8.90
N SER A 65 15.20 11.30 -8.66
CA SER A 65 15.89 10.06 -8.96
C SER A 65 14.85 9.02 -9.40
N PRO A 66 14.81 8.66 -10.68
CA PRO A 66 13.79 7.73 -11.19
C PRO A 66 13.78 6.40 -10.45
N GLY A 67 12.58 5.90 -10.16
CA GLY A 67 12.37 4.58 -9.55
C GLY A 67 12.69 4.49 -8.05
N ARG A 68 12.91 5.62 -7.38
CA ARG A 68 13.14 5.65 -5.92
C ARG A 68 12.16 6.59 -5.24
N ALA A 69 11.54 6.11 -4.16
CA ALA A 69 10.80 6.94 -3.21
C ALA A 69 11.76 7.76 -2.34
N GLN A 70 11.28 8.86 -1.77
CA GLN A 70 12.01 9.68 -0.80
C GLN A 70 12.19 8.93 0.53
N THR A 71 12.85 9.57 1.48
CA THR A 71 13.36 8.93 2.71
C THR A 71 12.29 8.18 3.48
N CYS A 72 12.54 6.89 3.71
CA CYS A 72 11.69 6.04 4.54
C CYS A 72 12.42 4.77 4.99
N VAL A 73 12.31 4.43 6.26
CA VAL A 73 12.76 3.15 6.81
C VAL A 73 11.64 2.53 7.63
N LEU A 74 11.20 1.33 7.26
CA LEU A 74 10.28 0.54 8.06
C LEU A 74 11.06 -0.34 9.02
N VAL A 75 10.83 -0.18 10.32
CA VAL A 75 11.44 -0.98 11.38
C VAL A 75 10.39 -1.97 11.92
N ASN A 76 10.70 -3.26 11.87
CA ASN A 76 9.97 -4.28 12.61
C ASN A 76 10.66 -4.52 13.97
N ALA A 77 9.91 -4.39 15.04
CA ALA A 77 10.37 -4.67 16.39
C ALA A 77 9.38 -5.63 17.06
N GLY A 78 9.69 -6.92 17.02
CA GLY A 78 8.83 -7.94 17.63
C GLY A 78 7.42 -8.00 17.07
N GLY A 79 7.27 -7.84 15.76
CA GLY A 79 5.98 -7.86 15.06
C GLY A 79 5.22 -6.52 15.11
N ASN A 80 5.76 -5.46 15.70
CA ASN A 80 5.25 -4.10 15.62
C ASN A 80 6.08 -3.29 14.63
N TYR A 81 5.42 -2.47 13.83
CA TYR A 81 6.07 -1.67 12.80
C TYR A 81 6.15 -0.20 13.22
N TYR A 82 7.30 0.40 12.95
CA TYR A 82 7.59 1.82 13.14
C TYR A 82 8.13 2.37 11.84
N VAL A 83 7.55 3.45 11.35
CA VAL A 83 7.99 4.10 10.11
C VAL A 83 8.88 5.28 10.48
N VAL A 84 10.14 5.23 10.08
CA VAL A 84 11.10 6.33 10.29
C VAL A 84 11.16 7.14 9.02
N ASP A 85 10.69 8.37 9.08
CA ASP A 85 10.43 9.27 7.97
C ASP A 85 9.46 8.67 6.92
N ILE A 86 8.78 9.53 6.19
CA ILE A 86 7.80 9.12 5.18
C ILE A 86 7.73 10.16 4.06
N GLY A 87 8.71 10.13 3.18
CA GLY A 87 8.79 11.02 2.03
C GLY A 87 8.02 10.50 0.82
N ASP A 88 7.92 11.32 -0.21
CA ASP A 88 7.14 11.09 -1.42
C ASP A 88 7.40 9.73 -2.09
N GLY A 89 6.34 8.98 -2.37
CA GLY A 89 6.33 7.63 -2.93
C GLY A 89 6.58 6.50 -1.94
N SER A 90 6.89 6.80 -0.67
CA SER A 90 7.20 5.79 0.35
C SER A 90 5.96 5.05 0.81
N ALA A 91 4.83 5.73 1.01
CA ALA A 91 3.55 5.10 1.34
C ALA A 91 3.09 4.16 0.23
N VAL A 92 3.32 4.53 -1.04
CA VAL A 92 3.06 3.66 -2.20
C VAL A 92 3.88 2.38 -2.14
N ASN A 93 5.16 2.45 -1.75
CA ASN A 93 6.00 1.27 -1.58
C ASN A 93 5.50 0.37 -0.46
N LEU A 94 5.16 0.92 0.71
CA LEU A 94 4.60 0.17 1.84
C LEU A 94 3.31 -0.55 1.44
N ASN A 95 2.44 0.14 0.70
CA ASN A 95 1.18 -0.43 0.20
C ASN A 95 1.41 -1.52 -0.84
N ASN A 96 2.32 -1.31 -1.80
CA ASN A 96 2.68 -2.31 -2.81
C ASN A 96 3.31 -3.57 -2.19
N TRP A 97 4.09 -3.43 -1.13
CA TRP A 97 4.65 -4.54 -0.36
C TRP A 97 3.63 -5.16 0.59
N ARG A 98 2.41 -4.60 0.67
CA ARG A 98 1.31 -5.08 1.51
C ARG A 98 1.71 -5.18 2.98
N ILE A 99 2.39 -4.15 3.45
CA ILE A 99 2.69 -4.02 4.87
C ILE A 99 1.36 -3.98 5.63
N ASP A 100 1.25 -4.82 6.64
CA ASP A 100 0.06 -4.88 7.49
C ASP A 100 -0.07 -3.58 8.30
N ALA A 101 -0.96 -2.70 7.88
CA ALA A 101 -1.20 -1.40 8.51
C ALA A 101 -1.63 -1.54 9.98
N ASN A 102 -2.28 -2.65 10.36
CA ASN A 102 -2.64 -2.93 11.75
C ASN A 102 -1.43 -3.10 12.68
N LYS A 103 -0.25 -3.32 12.13
CA LYS A 103 1.00 -3.46 12.89
C LYS A 103 1.78 -2.15 13.02
N ILE A 104 1.44 -1.12 12.23
CA ILE A 104 2.08 0.18 12.32
C ILE A 104 1.64 0.86 13.61
N ARG A 105 2.60 1.17 14.48
CA ARG A 105 2.36 1.77 15.79
C ARG A 105 2.62 3.26 15.84
N ALA A 106 3.65 3.71 15.10
CA ALA A 106 4.03 5.10 15.09
C ALA A 106 4.86 5.46 13.87
N THR A 107 4.86 6.75 13.55
CA THR A 107 5.83 7.40 12.67
C THR A 107 6.82 8.20 13.49
N LEU A 108 8.10 8.07 13.17
CA LEU A 108 9.22 8.73 13.85
C LEU A 108 9.92 9.66 12.86
N LEU A 109 9.66 10.95 12.93
CA LEU A 109 10.25 11.94 12.02
C LEU A 109 11.61 12.39 12.53
N THR A 110 12.65 12.20 11.72
CA THR A 110 14.01 12.64 12.08
C THR A 110 14.13 14.16 12.03
N HIS A 111 13.49 14.77 11.03
CA HIS A 111 13.37 16.23 10.87
C HIS A 111 12.22 16.56 9.92
N LEU A 112 11.89 17.86 9.77
CA LEU A 112 10.65 18.30 9.12
C LEU A 112 10.86 18.83 7.69
N HIS A 113 11.88 18.40 6.96
CA HIS A 113 11.98 18.68 5.53
C HIS A 113 10.94 17.88 4.74
N SER A 114 10.50 18.43 3.61
CA SER A 114 9.41 17.87 2.81
C SER A 114 9.66 16.43 2.34
N ASP A 115 10.91 16.07 2.05
CA ASP A 115 11.30 14.73 1.63
C ASP A 115 11.30 13.69 2.75
N HIS A 116 10.93 14.09 3.97
CA HIS A 116 10.77 13.23 5.13
C HIS A 116 9.33 13.14 5.64
N ILE A 117 8.43 14.04 5.17
CA ILE A 117 7.07 14.16 5.71
C ILE A 117 5.96 14.12 4.64
N SER A 118 6.28 14.20 3.34
CA SER A 118 5.29 14.45 2.28
C SER A 118 4.19 13.39 2.17
N ASP A 119 4.47 12.11 2.47
CA ASP A 119 3.49 11.03 2.44
C ASP A 119 2.85 10.75 3.82
N LEU A 120 2.97 11.67 4.80
CA LEU A 120 2.42 11.45 6.13
C LEU A 120 0.90 11.25 6.10
N ALA A 121 0.18 12.00 5.26
CA ALA A 121 -1.26 11.84 5.10
C ALA A 121 -1.63 10.52 4.43
N ASP A 122 -0.85 10.05 3.45
CA ASP A 122 -1.08 8.76 2.81
C ASP A 122 -0.82 7.60 3.78
N LEU A 123 0.19 7.71 4.64
CA LEU A 123 0.43 6.74 5.70
C LEU A 123 -0.69 6.76 6.75
N HIS A 124 -1.18 7.94 7.13
CA HIS A 124 -2.34 8.07 8.00
C HIS A 124 -3.56 7.38 7.38
N LEU A 125 -3.84 7.61 6.11
CA LEU A 125 -4.92 6.95 5.40
C LEU A 125 -4.78 5.41 5.44
N MET A 126 -3.57 4.88 5.24
CA MET A 126 -3.31 3.43 5.35
C MET A 126 -3.61 2.87 6.74
N THR A 127 -3.31 3.62 7.80
CA THR A 127 -3.51 3.18 9.20
C THR A 127 -4.91 3.46 9.73
N TRP A 128 -5.68 4.30 9.04
CA TRP A 128 -7.04 4.66 9.41
C TRP A 128 -8.07 3.75 8.74
N ILE A 129 -7.99 3.59 7.39
CA ILE A 129 -9.00 2.88 6.61
C ILE A 129 -8.89 1.37 6.77
N ASN A 130 -10.03 0.74 7.10
CA ASN A 130 -10.16 -0.72 7.19
C ASN A 130 -9.13 -1.38 8.12
N THR A 131 -8.80 -0.72 9.23
CA THR A 131 -7.91 -1.22 10.26
C THR A 131 -8.64 -1.44 11.58
N SER A 132 -8.00 -2.12 12.52
CA SER A 132 -8.51 -2.35 13.87
C SER A 132 -7.92 -1.39 14.91
N HIS A 133 -7.33 -0.29 14.49
CA HIS A 133 -6.82 0.71 15.41
C HIS A 133 -7.97 1.39 16.17
N SER A 134 -7.77 1.66 17.45
CA SER A 134 -8.73 2.34 18.33
C SER A 134 -8.36 3.81 18.61
N LYS A 135 -7.28 4.29 18.02
CA LYS A 135 -6.80 5.68 18.12
C LYS A 135 -6.04 6.04 16.84
N PRO A 136 -5.88 7.33 16.54
CA PRO A 136 -5.01 7.80 15.46
C PRO A 136 -3.57 7.29 15.64
N MET A 137 -2.83 7.22 14.53
CA MET A 137 -1.41 6.85 14.55
C MET A 137 -0.59 7.88 15.31
N ASP A 138 0.26 7.41 16.23
CA ASP A 138 1.19 8.31 16.93
C ASP A 138 2.27 8.83 15.98
N VAL A 139 2.54 10.13 16.02
CA VAL A 139 3.62 10.77 15.28
C VAL A 139 4.58 11.43 16.26
N TYR A 140 5.84 11.01 16.23
CA TYR A 140 6.91 11.58 17.04
C TYR A 140 7.90 12.32 16.15
N GLY A 141 8.38 13.49 16.57
CA GLY A 141 9.32 14.28 15.81
C GLY A 141 9.95 15.40 16.62
N PRO A 142 10.82 16.22 16.02
CA PRO A 142 11.37 17.40 16.65
C PRO A 142 10.31 18.47 16.91
N ALA A 143 10.69 19.52 17.63
CA ALA A 143 9.84 20.68 17.87
C ALA A 143 9.22 21.20 16.56
N GLY A 144 7.90 21.39 16.54
CA GLY A 144 7.13 21.78 15.37
C GLY A 144 6.43 20.62 14.64
N VAL A 145 6.59 19.38 15.09
CA VAL A 145 5.87 18.23 14.52
C VAL A 145 4.36 18.43 14.60
N GLU A 146 3.88 19.08 15.66
CA GLU A 146 2.46 19.41 15.88
C GLU A 146 1.90 20.34 14.78
N LEU A 147 2.73 21.26 14.25
CA LEU A 147 2.32 22.12 13.14
C LEU A 147 2.20 21.33 11.83
N VAL A 148 3.04 20.31 11.65
CA VAL A 148 2.99 19.43 10.47
C VAL A 148 1.74 18.56 10.52
N THR A 149 1.48 17.88 11.64
CA THR A 149 0.31 17.02 11.79
C THR A 149 -0.99 17.82 11.66
N GLN A 150 -1.10 18.95 12.38
CA GLN A 150 -2.26 19.83 12.26
C GLN A 150 -2.47 20.34 10.83
N GLY A 151 -1.40 20.70 10.13
CA GLY A 151 -1.50 21.13 8.72
C GLY A 151 -2.04 20.05 7.79
N PHE A 152 -1.65 18.79 7.98
CA PHE A 152 -2.21 17.67 7.23
C PHE A 152 -3.67 17.39 7.63
N GLU A 153 -4.01 17.41 8.93
CA GLU A 153 -5.39 17.26 9.40
C GLU A 153 -6.31 18.33 8.79
N ASP A 154 -5.90 19.60 8.81
CA ASP A 154 -6.67 20.71 8.22
C ASP A 154 -6.85 20.53 6.70
N ALA A 155 -5.79 20.11 5.99
CA ALA A 155 -5.81 19.93 4.55
C ALA A 155 -6.70 18.76 4.10
N TYR A 156 -6.78 17.68 4.89
CA TYR A 156 -7.51 16.46 4.55
C TYR A 156 -8.86 16.34 5.26
N GLN A 157 -9.29 17.35 6.04
CA GLN A 157 -10.54 17.34 6.80
C GLN A 157 -11.77 16.94 5.97
N LEU A 158 -11.88 17.45 4.74
CA LEU A 158 -12.99 17.11 3.84
C LEU A 158 -12.88 15.66 3.30
N ASP A 159 -11.68 15.19 3.04
CA ASP A 159 -11.46 13.79 2.61
C ASP A 159 -11.90 12.83 3.72
N TYR A 160 -11.55 13.09 4.98
CA TYR A 160 -11.96 12.29 6.13
C TYR A 160 -13.48 12.27 6.29
N GLN A 161 -14.12 13.43 6.18
CA GLN A 161 -15.57 13.52 6.25
C GLN A 161 -16.24 12.71 5.13
N TYR A 162 -15.82 12.89 3.89
CA TYR A 162 -16.42 12.19 2.73
C TYR A 162 -16.22 10.68 2.79
N ARG A 163 -15.05 10.21 3.24
CA ARG A 163 -14.81 8.78 3.39
C ARG A 163 -15.67 8.19 4.50
N HIS A 164 -15.77 8.84 5.65
CA HIS A 164 -16.65 8.41 6.73
C HIS A 164 -18.11 8.36 6.27
N GLU A 165 -18.62 9.41 5.62
CA GLU A 165 -20.00 9.47 5.10
C GLU A 165 -20.28 8.37 4.07
N HIS A 166 -19.29 7.98 3.26
CA HIS A 166 -19.43 6.98 2.23
C HIS A 166 -19.27 5.54 2.75
N HIS A 167 -18.35 5.30 3.68
CA HIS A 167 -17.97 3.95 4.11
C HIS A 167 -18.48 3.59 5.52
N GLY A 168 -18.85 4.56 6.34
CA GLY A 168 -19.27 4.37 7.73
C GLY A 168 -18.14 4.02 8.70
N ASP A 169 -18.49 3.89 9.98
CA ASP A 169 -17.54 3.63 11.07
C ASP A 169 -16.82 2.28 10.99
N GLU A 170 -17.36 1.30 10.27
CA GLU A 170 -16.72 -0.01 10.13
C GLU A 170 -15.44 0.05 9.28
N ILE A 171 -15.37 0.98 8.32
CA ILE A 171 -14.25 1.10 7.38
C ILE A 171 -13.47 2.39 7.62
N ALA A 172 -14.14 3.48 7.91
CA ALA A 172 -13.57 4.80 8.11
C ALA A 172 -14.12 5.42 9.42
N PRO A 173 -13.72 4.93 10.61
CA PRO A 173 -14.23 5.38 11.88
C PRO A 173 -13.86 6.85 12.12
N LYS A 174 -14.87 7.66 12.48
CA LYS A 174 -14.73 9.11 12.63
C LYS A 174 -13.76 9.51 13.75
N ASP A 175 -13.75 8.73 14.83
CA ASP A 175 -13.02 9.09 16.05
C ASP A 175 -11.50 8.93 15.93
N ILE A 176 -11.02 8.32 14.84
CA ILE A 176 -9.59 8.09 14.57
C ILE A 176 -9.13 8.62 13.20
N ALA A 177 -9.95 9.47 12.59
CA ALA A 177 -9.64 10.15 11.34
C ALA A 177 -8.58 11.24 11.53
#